data_814d91d40c764245337a78cb98e476f8
#
_entry.id   814d91d40c764245337a78cb98e476f8
#
_cell.length_a   1.000
_cell.length_b   1.000
_cell.length_c   1.000
_cell.angle_alpha   90.00
_cell.angle_beta   90.00
_cell.angle_gamma   90.00
#
_symmetry.space_group_name_H-M   'P 1'
#
loop_
_entity.id
_entity.type
_entity.pdbx_description
1 polymer ?
#
loop_
_entity_poly.entity_id
_entity_poly.type
_entity_poly.pdbx_seq_one_letter_code
_entity_poly.pdbx_strand_id
1 'polypeptide(L)'
;MEEEREPYPAPGCEDGRIRILTVLEEETHGLSISDISRKIDLNRNSVAKYLNMLVIAGRVEMQVVGSARVYRLAHRLPVSAIFPFLPDAAVTIGSDFRVRRANAHFCNLFDLDETAVAGSDVSKASCAILRLLGTSDRLGEAMRGERDDQNTWHLLEGEGCAYFVWTVPVVFEDQDYGAVAVIRPV
;
A
#
# COMPACT_ATOMS: atom_id res chain seq x y z
N MET A 1 36.74 -7.02 -21.63
CA MET A 1 35.49 -6.32 -21.26
C MET A 1 34.43 -7.40 -21.13
N GLU A 2 34.42 -8.05 -19.95
CA GLU A 2 33.47 -9.13 -19.64
C GLU A 2 32.16 -8.48 -19.19
N GLU A 3 31.10 -8.74 -19.95
CA GLU A 3 29.76 -8.40 -19.63
C GLU A 3 29.30 -9.23 -18.41
N GLU A 4 29.18 -8.60 -17.24
CA GLU A 4 28.55 -9.21 -16.07
C GLU A 4 27.06 -9.47 -16.42
N ARG A 5 26.77 -10.70 -16.78
CA ARG A 5 25.40 -11.19 -16.89
C ARG A 5 24.83 -11.26 -15.48
N GLU A 6 23.82 -10.43 -15.22
CA GLU A 6 22.96 -10.62 -14.04
C GLU A 6 22.46 -12.09 -14.01
N PRO A 7 22.50 -12.75 -12.84
CA PRO A 7 22.08 -14.14 -12.74
C PRO A 7 20.56 -14.22 -12.97
N TYR A 8 20.16 -14.73 -14.12
CA TYR A 8 18.80 -15.16 -14.38
C TYR A 8 18.36 -16.13 -13.27
N PRO A 9 17.22 -15.93 -12.59
CA PRO A 9 16.76 -16.86 -11.57
C PRO A 9 16.53 -18.24 -12.21
N ALA A 10 17.00 -19.28 -11.53
CA ALA A 10 16.90 -20.66 -11.98
C ALA A 10 15.42 -21.04 -12.28
N PRO A 11 15.13 -21.83 -13.32
CA PRO A 11 13.78 -22.13 -13.84
C PRO A 11 12.82 -22.87 -12.88
N GLY A 12 13.15 -23.08 -11.63
CA GLY A 12 12.25 -23.59 -10.59
C GLY A 12 11.80 -22.54 -9.58
N CYS A 13 12.35 -21.31 -9.63
CA CYS A 13 12.11 -20.26 -8.64
C CYS A 13 10.85 -19.43 -8.95
N GLU A 14 10.53 -19.25 -10.23
CA GLU A 14 9.32 -18.52 -10.67
C GLU A 14 8.05 -19.33 -10.41
N ASP A 15 8.10 -20.64 -10.61
CA ASP A 15 6.97 -21.54 -10.40
C ASP A 15 6.51 -21.53 -8.93
N GLY A 16 7.40 -21.59 -7.96
CA GLY A 16 7.07 -21.57 -6.53
C GLY A 16 6.41 -20.27 -6.07
N ARG A 17 6.85 -19.14 -6.59
CA ARG A 17 6.25 -17.82 -6.27
C ARG A 17 4.86 -17.67 -6.86
N ILE A 18 4.68 -18.06 -8.11
CA ILE A 18 3.38 -18.04 -8.80
C ILE A 18 2.39 -18.94 -8.05
N ARG A 19 2.79 -20.16 -7.71
CA ARG A 19 1.93 -21.11 -6.96
C ARG A 19 1.51 -20.57 -5.61
N ILE A 20 2.40 -19.88 -4.88
CA ILE A 20 2.06 -19.22 -3.61
C ILE A 20 1.02 -18.13 -3.83
N LEU A 21 1.20 -17.27 -4.83
CA LEU A 21 0.26 -16.19 -5.13
C LEU A 21 -1.12 -16.75 -5.50
N THR A 22 -1.19 -17.75 -6.37
CA THR A 22 -2.44 -18.40 -6.77
C THR A 22 -3.21 -18.96 -5.57
N VAL A 23 -2.52 -19.66 -4.66
CA VAL A 23 -3.16 -20.22 -3.46
C VAL A 23 -3.64 -19.14 -2.50
N LEU A 24 -2.92 -18.00 -2.43
CA LEU A 24 -3.34 -16.88 -1.61
C LEU A 24 -4.49 -16.06 -2.22
N GLU A 25 -4.68 -16.10 -3.55
CA GLU A 25 -5.85 -15.54 -4.24
C GLU A 25 -7.15 -16.26 -3.89
N GLU A 26 -7.07 -17.58 -3.69
CA GLU A 26 -8.22 -18.41 -3.32
C GLU A 26 -8.64 -18.28 -1.84
N GLU A 27 -7.75 -17.74 -0.99
CA GLU A 27 -7.90 -17.75 0.47
C GLU A 27 -7.91 -16.34 1.07
N THR A 28 -9.07 -15.75 1.13
CA THR A 28 -9.26 -14.37 1.62
C THR A 28 -8.83 -14.14 3.08
N HIS A 29 -8.83 -15.20 3.90
CA HIS A 29 -8.43 -15.12 5.31
C HIS A 29 -6.92 -15.25 5.52
N GLY A 30 -6.18 -15.55 4.45
CA GLY A 30 -4.74 -15.81 4.48
C GLY A 30 -4.36 -17.18 5.01
N LEU A 31 -3.10 -17.55 4.81
CA LEU A 31 -2.58 -18.88 5.12
C LEU A 31 -1.27 -18.82 5.92
N SER A 32 -1.04 -19.81 6.79
CA SER A 32 0.26 -20.01 7.42
C SER A 32 1.26 -20.66 6.44
N ILE A 33 2.57 -20.56 6.75
CA ILE A 33 3.62 -21.26 5.99
C ILE A 33 3.31 -22.76 5.88
N SER A 34 2.77 -23.36 6.95
CA SER A 34 2.44 -24.78 6.99
C SER A 34 1.29 -25.14 6.05
N ASP A 35 0.28 -24.29 5.97
CA ASP A 35 -0.88 -24.52 5.11
C ASP A 35 -0.51 -24.33 3.64
N ILE A 36 0.25 -23.28 3.33
CA ILE A 36 0.79 -23.05 1.98
C ILE A 36 1.66 -24.24 1.56
N SER A 37 2.62 -24.65 2.40
CA SER A 37 3.52 -25.80 2.14
C SER A 37 2.73 -27.06 1.78
N ARG A 38 1.64 -27.32 2.49
CA ARG A 38 0.76 -28.48 2.27
C ARG A 38 -0.05 -28.38 0.97
N LYS A 39 -0.58 -27.16 0.69
CA LYS A 39 -1.41 -26.94 -0.51
C LYS A 39 -0.62 -27.01 -1.81
N ILE A 40 0.62 -26.50 -1.81
CA ILE A 40 1.44 -26.46 -3.03
C ILE A 40 2.54 -27.53 -3.07
N ASP A 41 2.57 -28.45 -2.12
CA ASP A 41 3.57 -29.53 -2.02
C ASP A 41 5.01 -29.01 -2.16
N LEU A 42 5.35 -27.98 -1.38
CA LEU A 42 6.68 -27.41 -1.29
C LEU A 42 7.19 -27.45 0.15
N ASN A 43 8.51 -27.64 0.29
CA ASN A 43 9.18 -27.59 1.59
C ASN A 43 8.93 -26.26 2.29
N ARG A 44 8.66 -26.28 3.60
CA ARG A 44 8.40 -25.08 4.43
C ARG A 44 9.49 -24.02 4.34
N ASN A 45 10.76 -24.44 4.26
CA ASN A 45 11.88 -23.52 4.15
C ASN A 45 11.86 -22.77 2.80
N SER A 46 11.52 -23.48 1.72
CA SER A 46 11.35 -22.87 0.40
C SER A 46 10.19 -21.91 0.38
N VAL A 47 9.04 -22.29 0.96
CA VAL A 47 7.87 -21.41 1.10
C VAL A 47 8.22 -20.17 1.90
N ALA A 48 8.91 -20.31 3.04
CA ALA A 48 9.34 -19.17 3.86
C ALA A 48 10.27 -18.22 3.08
N LYS A 49 11.22 -18.75 2.29
CA LYS A 49 12.10 -17.96 1.45
C LYS A 49 11.30 -17.18 0.39
N TYR A 50 10.39 -17.83 -0.31
CA TYR A 50 9.57 -17.19 -1.33
C TYR A 50 8.61 -16.15 -0.74
N LEU A 51 7.99 -16.44 0.42
CA LEU A 51 7.14 -15.48 1.11
C LEU A 51 7.92 -14.24 1.53
N ASN A 52 9.13 -14.40 2.08
CA ASN A 52 9.98 -13.24 2.39
C ASN A 52 10.28 -12.37 1.15
N MET A 53 10.59 -13.00 0.02
CA MET A 53 10.78 -12.26 -1.23
C MET A 53 9.51 -11.54 -1.68
N LEU A 54 8.35 -12.18 -1.56
CA LEU A 54 7.06 -11.61 -1.94
C LEU A 54 6.62 -10.49 -0.99
N VAL A 55 6.93 -10.59 0.31
CA VAL A 55 6.70 -9.53 1.31
C VAL A 55 7.57 -8.31 1.00
N ILE A 56 8.87 -8.51 0.75
CA ILE A 56 9.80 -7.43 0.37
C ILE A 56 9.34 -6.76 -0.94
N ALA A 57 8.83 -7.56 -1.88
CA ALA A 57 8.28 -7.06 -3.15
C ALA A 57 6.89 -6.41 -3.01
N GLY A 58 6.32 -6.34 -1.79
CA GLY A 58 4.99 -5.79 -1.54
C GLY A 58 3.83 -6.57 -2.19
N ARG A 59 4.07 -7.84 -2.61
CA ARG A 59 3.06 -8.72 -3.24
C ARG A 59 2.25 -9.52 -2.22
N VAL A 60 2.83 -9.73 -1.06
CA VAL A 60 2.23 -10.49 0.06
C VAL A 60 2.44 -9.69 1.33
N GLU A 61 1.46 -9.66 2.19
CA GLU A 61 1.59 -9.11 3.55
C GLU A 61 1.51 -10.21 4.59
N MET A 62 2.21 -10.01 5.71
CA MET A 62 2.23 -10.90 6.84
C MET A 62 1.57 -10.24 8.04
N GLN A 63 0.61 -10.93 8.62
CA GLN A 63 -0.07 -10.51 9.85
C GLN A 63 0.13 -11.54 10.95
N VAL A 64 0.30 -11.08 12.18
CA VAL A 64 0.33 -11.97 13.34
C VAL A 64 -1.08 -12.11 13.90
N VAL A 65 -1.61 -13.34 13.89
CA VAL A 65 -2.93 -13.67 14.43
C VAL A 65 -2.71 -14.64 15.59
N GLY A 66 -2.84 -14.16 16.81
CA GLY A 66 -2.45 -14.93 18.00
C GLY A 66 -0.95 -15.22 18.01
N SER A 67 -0.56 -16.49 17.99
CA SER A 67 0.84 -16.92 17.88
C SER A 67 1.25 -17.29 16.46
N ALA A 68 0.34 -17.26 15.51
CA ALA A 68 0.59 -17.67 14.13
C ALA A 68 0.90 -16.49 13.21
N ARG A 69 1.85 -16.69 12.27
CA ARG A 69 2.06 -15.79 11.15
C ARG A 69 1.19 -16.24 9.98
N VAL A 70 0.32 -15.35 9.54
CA VAL A 70 -0.61 -15.55 8.43
C VAL A 70 -0.19 -14.64 7.29
N TYR A 71 -0.15 -15.19 6.09
CA TYR A 71 0.22 -14.50 4.85
C TYR A 71 -1.00 -14.40 3.94
N ARG A 72 -1.20 -13.24 3.34
CA ARG A 72 -2.26 -12.98 2.36
C ARG A 72 -1.72 -12.11 1.23
N LEU A 73 -2.44 -12.04 0.12
CA LEU A 73 -2.07 -11.11 -0.94
C LEU A 73 -2.07 -9.69 -0.39
N ALA A 74 -1.02 -8.96 -0.73
CA ALA A 74 -0.99 -7.54 -0.46
C ALA A 74 -1.85 -6.82 -1.49
N HIS A 75 -2.92 -6.21 -1.04
CA HIS A 75 -3.69 -5.25 -1.82
C HIS A 75 -3.05 -3.86 -1.80
N ARG A 76 -1.79 -3.76 -1.35
CA ARG A 76 -1.03 -2.52 -1.21
C ARG A 76 0.01 -2.41 -2.31
N LEU A 77 0.15 -1.20 -2.86
CA LEU A 77 1.16 -0.90 -3.85
C LEU A 77 2.37 -0.20 -3.18
N PRO A 78 3.62 -0.48 -3.60
CA PRO A 78 4.76 0.31 -3.15
C PRO A 78 4.56 1.78 -3.50
N VAL A 79 4.72 2.67 -2.53
CA VAL A 79 4.50 4.11 -2.75
C VAL A 79 5.43 4.66 -3.82
N SER A 80 6.68 4.18 -3.88
CA SER A 80 7.66 4.54 -4.89
C SER A 80 7.22 4.22 -6.32
N ALA A 81 6.37 3.20 -6.49
CA ALA A 81 5.86 2.81 -7.81
C ALA A 81 4.73 3.71 -8.33
N ILE A 82 4.07 4.45 -7.45
CA ILE A 82 2.86 5.23 -7.81
C ILE A 82 3.13 6.73 -7.73
N PHE A 83 3.71 7.18 -6.63
CA PHE A 83 3.78 8.59 -6.28
C PHE A 83 4.44 9.49 -7.32
N PRO A 84 5.54 9.06 -8.01
CA PRO A 84 6.18 9.85 -9.05
C PRO A 84 5.33 10.06 -10.31
N PHE A 85 4.32 9.22 -10.53
CA PHE A 85 3.50 9.23 -11.74
C PHE A 85 2.13 9.87 -11.54
N LEU A 86 1.87 10.41 -10.34
CA LEU A 86 0.60 11.08 -10.05
C LEU A 86 0.58 12.49 -10.60
N PRO A 87 -0.25 12.78 -11.63
CA PRO A 87 -0.35 14.11 -12.21
C PRO A 87 -1.22 15.06 -11.39
N ASP A 88 -1.99 14.53 -10.45
CA ASP A 88 -2.89 15.28 -9.59
C ASP A 88 -2.26 15.59 -8.23
N ALA A 89 -2.90 16.46 -7.48
CA ALA A 89 -2.53 16.72 -6.09
C ALA A 89 -2.60 15.42 -5.29
N ALA A 90 -1.50 15.06 -4.62
CA ALA A 90 -1.43 13.82 -3.88
C ALA A 90 -0.66 13.95 -2.57
N VAL A 91 -1.12 13.20 -1.56
CA VAL A 91 -0.51 13.13 -0.24
C VAL A 91 -0.42 11.67 0.20
N THR A 92 0.71 11.31 0.82
CA THR A 92 0.91 9.99 1.42
C THR A 92 0.73 10.10 2.93
N ILE A 93 -0.01 9.15 3.49
CA ILE A 93 -0.39 9.11 4.91
C ILE A 93 0.05 7.77 5.48
N GLY A 94 0.81 7.77 6.57
CA GLY A 94 1.28 6.56 7.25
C GLY A 94 0.21 5.88 8.09
N SER A 95 0.52 4.69 8.61
CA SER A 95 -0.36 3.90 9.50
C SER A 95 -0.73 4.64 10.79
N ASP A 96 0.09 5.61 11.19
CA ASP A 96 -0.11 6.50 12.33
C ASP A 96 -1.02 7.71 12.03
N PHE A 97 -1.65 7.74 10.85
CA PHE A 97 -2.46 8.86 10.36
C PHE A 97 -1.69 10.19 10.26
N ARG A 98 -0.38 10.11 10.05
CA ARG A 98 0.45 11.29 9.79
C ARG A 98 0.84 11.38 8.32
N VAL A 99 0.88 12.61 7.83
CA VAL A 99 1.38 12.88 6.49
C VAL A 99 2.87 12.51 6.41
N ARG A 100 3.21 11.63 5.48
CA ARG A 100 4.61 11.27 5.18
C ARG A 100 5.20 12.18 4.12
N ARG A 101 4.47 12.39 3.03
CA ARG A 101 4.89 13.24 1.91
C ARG A 101 3.69 13.86 1.22
N ALA A 102 3.89 15.04 0.63
CA ALA A 102 2.97 15.65 -0.31
C ALA A 102 3.73 15.92 -1.63
N ASN A 103 3.05 15.82 -2.78
CA ASN A 103 3.68 16.21 -4.03
C ASN A 103 3.54 17.72 -4.29
N ALA A 104 4.29 18.22 -5.27
CA ALA A 104 4.26 19.64 -5.61
C ALA A 104 2.85 20.12 -6.03
N HIS A 105 2.06 19.25 -6.66
CA HIS A 105 0.69 19.58 -7.05
C HIS A 105 -0.21 19.81 -5.84
N PHE A 106 -0.07 19.00 -4.79
CA PHE A 106 -0.78 19.19 -3.52
C PHE A 106 -0.36 20.50 -2.85
N CYS A 107 0.93 20.74 -2.73
CA CYS A 107 1.46 21.96 -2.12
C CYS A 107 0.99 23.22 -2.84
N ASN A 108 1.03 23.21 -4.16
CA ASN A 108 0.58 24.34 -4.99
C ASN A 108 -0.95 24.55 -4.90
N LEU A 109 -1.74 23.46 -4.88
CA LEU A 109 -3.21 23.55 -4.85
C LEU A 109 -3.72 24.18 -3.55
N PHE A 110 -3.03 23.90 -2.44
CA PHE A 110 -3.46 24.33 -1.10
C PHE A 110 -2.59 25.44 -0.50
N ASP A 111 -1.66 26.00 -1.29
CA ASP A 111 -0.70 27.05 -0.86
C ASP A 111 0.04 26.65 0.42
N LEU A 112 0.62 25.47 0.41
CA LEU A 112 1.32 24.87 1.55
C LEU A 112 2.78 24.57 1.21
N ASP A 113 3.63 24.64 2.23
CA ASP A 113 5.00 24.12 2.14
C ASP A 113 5.03 22.63 2.52
N GLU A 114 5.76 21.81 1.77
CA GLU A 114 5.89 20.38 2.04
C GLU A 114 6.40 20.10 3.47
N THR A 115 7.34 20.92 3.94
CA THR A 115 7.91 20.79 5.29
C THR A 115 6.91 21.11 6.39
N ALA A 116 5.93 21.96 6.14
CA ALA A 116 4.87 22.30 7.09
C ALA A 116 3.79 21.22 7.17
N VAL A 117 3.61 20.44 6.08
CA VAL A 117 2.60 19.40 5.99
C VAL A 117 3.15 18.06 6.50
N ALA A 118 4.42 17.75 6.22
CA ALA A 118 5.06 16.51 6.63
C ALA A 118 5.03 16.33 8.16
N GLY A 119 4.65 15.14 8.61
CA GLY A 119 4.52 14.79 10.03
C GLY A 119 3.24 15.28 10.70
N SER A 120 2.40 16.10 10.04
CA SER A 120 1.14 16.57 10.62
C SER A 120 0.13 15.43 10.73
N ASP A 121 -0.62 15.41 11.84
CA ASP A 121 -1.76 14.51 12.04
C ASP A 121 -2.92 14.99 11.15
N VAL A 122 -3.43 14.10 10.28
CA VAL A 122 -4.47 14.47 9.31
C VAL A 122 -5.74 15.01 9.98
N SER A 123 -6.11 14.47 11.14
CA SER A 123 -7.31 14.89 11.87
C SER A 123 -7.19 16.27 12.51
N LYS A 124 -5.96 16.75 12.73
CA LYS A 124 -5.64 18.01 13.42
C LYS A 124 -4.96 19.03 12.51
N ALA A 125 -4.77 18.70 11.24
CA ALA A 125 -4.08 19.56 10.31
C ALA A 125 -4.80 20.91 10.13
N SER A 126 -4.04 21.96 9.89
CA SER A 126 -4.60 23.29 9.54
C SER A 126 -5.34 23.28 8.20
N CYS A 127 -4.90 22.44 7.27
CA CYS A 127 -5.50 22.26 5.95
C CYS A 127 -6.85 21.54 6.02
N ALA A 128 -7.90 22.13 5.48
CA ALA A 128 -9.26 21.59 5.51
C ALA A 128 -9.37 20.21 4.85
N ILE A 129 -8.73 20.00 3.69
CA ILE A 129 -8.77 18.71 3.00
C ILE A 129 -8.12 17.58 3.82
N LEU A 130 -7.06 17.85 4.56
CA LEU A 130 -6.44 16.84 5.43
C LEU A 130 -7.39 16.45 6.56
N ARG A 131 -8.11 17.39 7.17
CA ARG A 131 -9.13 17.08 8.18
C ARG A 131 -10.28 16.26 7.60
N LEU A 132 -10.75 16.62 6.40
CA LEU A 132 -11.78 15.83 5.70
C LEU A 132 -11.31 14.40 5.42
N LEU A 133 -10.07 14.23 4.96
CA LEU A 133 -9.46 12.91 4.79
C LEU A 133 -9.40 12.14 6.11
N GLY A 134 -8.97 12.79 7.19
CA GLY A 134 -8.84 12.17 8.52
C GLY A 134 -10.15 11.68 9.11
N THR A 135 -11.29 12.22 8.67
CA THR A 135 -12.64 11.80 9.08
C THR A 135 -13.33 10.88 8.07
N SER A 136 -12.69 10.63 6.92
CA SER A 136 -13.27 9.82 5.84
C SER A 136 -13.15 8.33 6.13
N ASP A 137 -14.25 7.59 5.98
CA ASP A 137 -14.26 6.12 6.04
C ASP A 137 -13.32 5.53 4.97
N ARG A 138 -13.18 6.19 3.82
CA ARG A 138 -12.32 5.74 2.71
C ARG A 138 -10.84 5.70 3.07
N LEU A 139 -10.38 6.69 3.82
CA LEU A 139 -9.01 6.63 4.35
C LEU A 139 -8.86 5.45 5.31
N GLY A 140 -9.84 5.23 6.19
CA GLY A 140 -9.87 4.08 7.10
C GLY A 140 -9.84 2.74 6.36
N GLU A 141 -10.61 2.58 5.29
CA GLU A 141 -10.62 1.40 4.41
C GLU A 141 -9.23 1.16 3.78
N ALA A 142 -8.64 2.20 3.19
CA ALA A 142 -7.30 2.12 2.62
C ALA A 142 -6.23 1.77 3.67
N MET A 143 -6.34 2.30 4.90
CA MET A 143 -5.46 1.94 6.01
C MET A 143 -5.56 0.47 6.39
N ARG A 144 -6.74 -0.15 6.27
CA ARG A 144 -6.92 -1.59 6.46
C ARG A 144 -6.46 -2.43 5.26
N GLY A 145 -6.02 -1.79 4.18
CA GLY A 145 -5.60 -2.44 2.94
C GLY A 145 -6.77 -2.85 2.05
N GLU A 146 -7.97 -2.35 2.34
CA GLU A 146 -9.14 -2.54 1.50
C GLU A 146 -8.97 -1.68 0.24
N ARG A 147 -9.10 -2.30 -0.92
CA ARG A 147 -9.00 -1.60 -2.20
C ARG A 147 -10.38 -1.51 -2.83
N ASP A 148 -10.75 -0.32 -3.25
CA ASP A 148 -11.92 -0.16 -4.12
C ASP A 148 -11.56 -0.69 -5.52
N ASP A 149 -12.12 -1.85 -5.87
CA ASP A 149 -11.89 -2.52 -7.17
C ASP A 149 -12.33 -1.68 -8.37
N GLN A 150 -13.17 -0.67 -8.12
CA GLN A 150 -13.69 0.21 -9.17
C GLN A 150 -12.83 1.45 -9.43
N ASN A 151 -11.72 1.66 -8.70
CA ASN A 151 -10.89 2.85 -8.81
C ASN A 151 -11.74 4.15 -8.77
N THR A 152 -12.73 4.20 -7.90
CA THR A 152 -13.76 5.22 -7.92
C THR A 152 -13.31 6.47 -7.16
N TRP A 153 -13.54 7.62 -7.77
CA TRP A 153 -13.42 8.90 -7.10
C TRP A 153 -14.60 9.12 -6.17
N HIS A 154 -14.31 9.49 -4.93
CA HIS A 154 -15.32 9.79 -3.92
C HIS A 154 -15.38 11.29 -3.67
N LEU A 155 -16.58 11.82 -3.54
CA LEU A 155 -16.78 13.21 -3.18
C LEU A 155 -16.63 13.37 -1.66
N LEU A 156 -15.71 14.24 -1.25
CA LEU A 156 -15.60 14.71 0.13
C LEU A 156 -16.05 16.17 0.20
N GLU A 157 -17.03 16.42 1.04
CA GLU A 157 -17.60 17.77 1.24
C GLU A 157 -17.50 18.17 2.72
N GLY A 158 -17.09 19.39 2.96
CA GLY A 158 -17.05 19.97 4.30
C GLY A 158 -16.44 21.37 4.31
N GLU A 159 -16.80 22.16 5.30
CA GLU A 159 -16.26 23.51 5.53
C GLU A 159 -16.36 24.45 4.30
N GLY A 160 -17.38 24.24 3.44
CA GLY A 160 -17.57 25.02 2.22
C GLY A 160 -16.68 24.63 1.04
N CYS A 161 -15.96 23.52 1.16
CA CYS A 161 -15.10 22.97 0.11
C CYS A 161 -15.62 21.60 -0.32
N ALA A 162 -15.38 21.25 -1.58
CA ALA A 162 -15.70 19.94 -2.14
C ALA A 162 -14.54 19.44 -2.99
N TYR A 163 -14.21 18.17 -2.83
CA TYR A 163 -13.10 17.54 -3.53
C TYR A 163 -13.46 16.13 -3.95
N PHE A 164 -13.05 15.75 -5.15
CA PHE A 164 -12.99 14.35 -5.53
C PHE A 164 -11.70 13.75 -4.99
N VAL A 165 -11.82 12.65 -4.27
CA VAL A 165 -10.68 11.95 -3.65
C VAL A 165 -10.69 10.48 -4.04
N TRP A 166 -9.50 9.98 -4.39
CA TRP A 166 -9.24 8.57 -4.62
C TRP A 166 -8.16 8.10 -3.67
N THR A 167 -8.45 7.10 -2.85
CA THR A 167 -7.52 6.56 -1.86
C THR A 167 -7.00 5.18 -2.31
N VAL A 168 -5.70 5.00 -2.22
CA VAL A 168 -5.02 3.76 -2.60
C VAL A 168 -4.20 3.26 -1.43
N PRO A 169 -4.42 2.02 -0.96
CA PRO A 169 -3.58 1.41 0.04
C PRO A 169 -2.16 1.19 -0.51
N VAL A 170 -1.15 1.59 0.26
CA VAL A 170 0.26 1.53 -0.13
C VAL A 170 1.13 0.93 0.97
N VAL A 171 2.33 0.50 0.59
CA VAL A 171 3.42 0.16 1.49
C VAL A 171 4.59 1.10 1.23
N PHE A 172 5.23 1.54 2.31
CA PHE A 172 6.42 2.39 2.26
C PHE A 172 7.69 1.53 2.21
N GLU A 173 8.81 2.18 1.90
CA GLU A 173 10.13 1.52 1.78
C GLU A 173 10.62 0.94 3.12
N ASP A 174 10.22 1.52 4.24
CA ASP A 174 10.48 1.04 5.60
C ASP A 174 9.56 -0.12 6.03
N GLN A 175 8.77 -0.66 5.09
CA GLN A 175 7.76 -1.70 5.31
C GLN A 175 6.57 -1.26 6.18
N ASP A 176 6.48 0.00 6.54
CA ASP A 176 5.26 0.55 7.10
C ASP A 176 4.17 0.63 6.01
N TYR A 177 2.94 0.70 6.41
CA TYR A 177 1.79 0.77 5.50
C TYR A 177 1.05 2.10 5.66
N GLY A 178 0.22 2.39 4.68
CA GLY A 178 -0.57 3.61 4.69
C GLY A 178 -1.46 3.73 3.46
N ALA A 179 -1.75 4.96 3.10
CA ALA A 179 -2.51 5.29 1.91
C ALA A 179 -1.89 6.45 1.14
N VAL A 180 -2.11 6.46 -0.17
CA VAL A 180 -2.01 7.66 -1.01
C VAL A 180 -3.43 8.18 -1.21
N ALA A 181 -3.65 9.46 -0.93
CA ALA A 181 -4.85 10.17 -1.34
C ALA A 181 -4.53 11.07 -2.53
N VAL A 182 -5.23 10.87 -3.63
CA VAL A 182 -5.19 11.71 -4.83
C VAL A 182 -6.41 12.58 -4.82
N ILE A 183 -6.24 13.88 -5.09
CA ILE A 183 -7.24 14.89 -4.81
C ILE A 183 -7.43 15.79 -6.03
N ARG A 184 -8.69 16.04 -6.39
CA ARG A 184 -9.09 17.01 -7.40
C ARG A 184 -10.15 17.97 -6.82
N PRO A 185 -10.04 19.26 -7.04
CA PRO A 185 -11.15 20.16 -6.73
C PRO A 185 -12.35 19.84 -7.64
N VAL A 186 -13.55 20.07 -7.13
CA VAL A 186 -14.80 19.99 -7.89
C VAL A 186 -14.96 21.20 -8.78
#